data_b38aa563b2479ddd1f4679e99c4370dc
#
_entry.id   b38aa563b2479ddd1f4679e99c4370dc
#
_cell.length_a   1.000
_cell.length_b   1.000
_cell.length_c   1.000
_cell.angle_alpha   90.00
_cell.angle_beta   90.00
_cell.angle_gamma   90.00
#
_symmetry.space_group_name_H-M   'P 1'
#
loop_
_entity.id
_entity.type
_entity.pdbx_description
1 polymer ?
#
loop_
_entity_poly.entity_id
_entity_poly.type
_entity_poly.pdbx_seq_one_letter_code
_entity_poly.pdbx_strand_id
1 'polypeptide(L)'
;IIFPILGFTNIGIYQLNIQILFGLEILPLALHSFLLSEESSGKKHNKINYLIIISSVVIALLAILISPFFIDEFFPKYSSGIPSLQILIIAIIPLTMSSILNAKLQSKESTIVGYSAIVRIGSMLVLIPVLGGMFHLIGLSFAVLLSIILYTASLCLIYKKSSNIIKK
;
A
#
# COMPACT_ATOMS: atom_id res chain seq x y z
N ILE A 1 12.85 -13.27 -9.46
CA ILE A 1 12.23 -12.59 -10.61
C ILE A 1 12.84 -11.20 -10.83
N ILE A 2 13.08 -10.39 -9.79
CA ILE A 2 13.58 -9.00 -9.89
C ILE A 2 15.06 -8.94 -10.30
N PHE A 3 15.88 -9.88 -9.83
CA PHE A 3 17.32 -9.91 -10.04
C PHE A 3 17.79 -9.80 -11.51
N PRO A 4 17.26 -10.59 -12.47
CA PRO A 4 17.66 -10.49 -13.86
C PRO A 4 17.21 -9.19 -14.55
N ILE A 5 16.27 -8.45 -13.96
CA ILE A 5 15.70 -7.22 -14.55
C ILE A 5 16.53 -5.98 -14.18
N LEU A 6 17.02 -5.91 -12.94
CA LEU A 6 17.59 -4.68 -12.39
C LEU A 6 19.13 -4.63 -12.33
N GLY A 7 19.81 -5.75 -12.22
CA GLY A 7 21.22 -5.80 -11.84
C GLY A 7 21.45 -5.43 -10.36
N PHE A 8 22.67 -5.67 -9.84
CA PHE A 8 22.98 -5.56 -8.41
C PHE A 8 22.77 -4.17 -7.82
N THR A 9 23.19 -3.13 -8.50
CA THR A 9 23.14 -1.74 -8.01
C THR A 9 21.69 -1.28 -7.83
N ASN A 10 20.85 -1.50 -8.82
CA ASN A 10 19.45 -1.08 -8.77
C ASN A 10 18.62 -1.89 -7.77
N ILE A 11 19.02 -3.13 -7.46
CA ILE A 11 18.40 -3.93 -6.41
C ILE A 11 18.60 -3.28 -5.05
N GLY A 12 19.82 -2.81 -4.75
CA GLY A 12 20.11 -2.11 -3.49
C GLY A 12 19.26 -0.85 -3.34
N ILE A 13 19.12 -0.05 -4.41
CA ILE A 13 18.28 1.15 -4.43
C ILE A 13 16.81 0.79 -4.18
N TYR A 14 16.30 -0.22 -4.89
CA TYR A 14 14.93 -0.67 -4.71
C TYR A 14 14.66 -1.20 -3.30
N GLN A 15 15.63 -1.91 -2.72
CA GLN A 15 15.51 -2.44 -1.36
C GLN A 15 15.42 -1.32 -0.32
N LEU A 16 16.23 -0.25 -0.44
CA LEU A 16 16.10 0.93 0.41
C LEU A 16 14.71 1.55 0.29
N ASN A 17 14.22 1.74 -0.94
CA ASN A 17 12.89 2.31 -1.19
C ASN A 17 11.77 1.49 -0.55
N ILE A 18 11.84 0.16 -0.65
CA ILE A 18 10.88 -0.75 -0.01
C ILE A 18 10.99 -0.70 1.51
N GLN A 19 12.17 -0.59 2.08
CA GLN A 19 12.35 -0.45 3.54
C GLN A 19 11.74 0.85 4.06
N ILE A 20 11.91 1.96 3.33
CA ILE A 20 11.25 3.23 3.67
C ILE A 20 9.73 3.09 3.58
N LEU A 21 9.20 2.44 2.54
CA LEU A 21 7.78 2.17 2.43
C LEU A 21 7.28 1.35 3.62
N PHE A 22 7.97 0.28 4.02
CA PHE A 22 7.59 -0.52 5.19
C PHE A 22 7.61 0.30 6.49
N GLY A 23 8.57 1.22 6.65
CA GLY A 23 8.57 2.15 7.77
C GLY A 23 7.31 3.03 7.79
N LEU A 24 6.87 3.49 6.64
CA LEU A 24 5.63 4.28 6.51
C LEU A 24 4.35 3.42 6.66
N GLU A 25 4.40 2.12 6.34
CA GLU A 25 3.29 1.17 6.55
C GLU A 25 3.01 0.87 8.04
N ILE A 26 3.92 1.17 8.94
CA ILE A 26 3.69 1.00 10.40
C ILE A 26 2.42 1.74 10.82
N LEU A 27 2.17 2.93 10.27
CA LEU A 27 0.98 3.71 10.59
C LEU A 27 -0.33 3.01 10.14
N PRO A 28 -0.52 2.60 8.88
CA PRO A 28 -1.67 1.81 8.47
C PRO A 28 -1.86 0.51 9.27
N LEU A 29 -0.79 -0.17 9.66
CA LEU A 29 -0.85 -1.40 10.46
C LEU A 29 -1.34 -1.13 11.90
N ALA A 30 -0.83 -0.10 12.55
CA ALA A 30 -1.29 0.31 13.88
C ALA A 30 -2.77 0.71 13.85
N LEU A 31 -3.18 1.45 12.82
CA LEU A 31 -4.58 1.83 12.60
C LEU A 31 -5.49 0.63 12.34
N HIS A 32 -5.03 -0.36 11.57
CA HIS A 32 -5.78 -1.60 11.35
C HIS A 32 -6.09 -2.31 12.66
N SER A 33 -5.08 -2.50 13.53
CA SER A 33 -5.24 -3.16 14.82
C SER A 33 -6.22 -2.41 15.74
N PHE A 34 -6.11 -1.08 15.78
CA PHE A 34 -7.03 -0.23 16.54
C PHE A 34 -8.46 -0.33 16.02
N LEU A 35 -8.65 -0.17 14.70
CA LEU A 35 -9.97 -0.22 14.07
C LEU A 35 -10.63 -1.59 14.18
N LEU A 36 -9.86 -2.66 14.10
CA LEU A 36 -10.39 -4.02 14.27
C LEU A 36 -10.96 -4.21 15.68
N SER A 37 -10.29 -3.73 16.71
CA SER A 37 -10.77 -3.76 18.09
C SER A 37 -12.05 -2.95 18.28
N GLU A 38 -12.14 -1.76 17.72
CA GLU A 38 -13.30 -0.88 17.80
C GLU A 38 -14.51 -1.42 17.02
N GLU A 39 -14.31 -1.88 15.79
CA GLU A 39 -15.38 -2.44 14.94
C GLU A 39 -15.94 -3.75 15.53
N SER A 40 -15.09 -4.60 16.14
CA SER A 40 -15.55 -5.82 16.84
C SER A 40 -16.37 -5.50 18.11
N SER A 41 -16.16 -4.35 18.69
CA SER A 41 -16.98 -3.83 19.82
C SER A 41 -18.31 -3.18 19.37
N GLY A 42 -18.64 -3.21 18.08
CA GLY A 42 -19.89 -2.68 17.52
C GLY A 42 -19.93 -1.16 17.35
N LYS A 43 -18.83 -0.46 17.59
CA LYS A 43 -18.75 1.00 17.43
C LYS A 43 -18.45 1.37 15.98
N LYS A 44 -19.27 2.22 15.39
CA LYS A 44 -19.04 2.75 14.02
C LYS A 44 -18.45 4.15 14.08
N HIS A 45 -17.21 4.29 13.60
CA HIS A 45 -16.47 5.56 13.62
C HIS A 45 -16.20 6.13 12.22
N ASN A 46 -17.25 6.47 11.48
CA ASN A 46 -17.09 7.01 10.11
C ASN A 46 -16.22 8.29 10.07
N LYS A 47 -16.34 9.17 11.09
CA LYS A 47 -15.52 10.38 11.19
C LYS A 47 -14.03 10.06 11.36
N ILE A 48 -13.72 9.07 12.21
CA ILE A 48 -12.34 8.62 12.45
C ILE A 48 -11.74 8.05 11.19
N ASN A 49 -12.46 7.19 10.45
CA ASN A 49 -12.00 6.62 9.19
C ASN A 49 -11.64 7.72 8.16
N TYR A 50 -12.46 8.77 8.08
CA TYR A 50 -12.19 9.92 7.20
C TYR A 50 -10.92 10.69 7.61
N LEU A 51 -10.75 10.96 8.92
CA LEU A 51 -9.55 11.60 9.45
C LEU A 51 -8.28 10.78 9.17
N ILE A 52 -8.37 9.46 9.29
CA ILE A 52 -7.26 8.55 8.99
C ILE A 52 -6.84 8.64 7.51
N ILE A 53 -7.81 8.69 6.58
CA ILE A 53 -7.52 8.83 5.16
C ILE A 53 -6.88 10.20 4.87
N ILE A 54 -7.40 11.28 5.45
CA ILE A 54 -6.80 12.61 5.29
C ILE A 54 -5.38 12.64 5.84
N SER A 55 -5.15 12.07 7.03
CA SER A 55 -3.81 12.03 7.62
C SER A 55 -2.83 11.24 6.74
N SER A 56 -3.25 10.14 6.10
CA SER A 56 -2.39 9.39 5.18
C SER A 56 -2.02 10.19 3.93
N VAL A 57 -2.93 11.02 3.42
CA VAL A 57 -2.63 11.94 2.30
C VAL A 57 -1.62 12.99 2.72
N VAL A 58 -1.79 13.60 3.89
CA VAL A 58 -0.85 14.61 4.43
C VAL A 58 0.53 13.99 4.65
N ILE A 59 0.60 12.80 5.25
CA ILE A 59 1.86 12.08 5.45
C ILE A 59 2.53 11.74 4.13
N ALA A 60 1.78 11.28 3.13
CA ALA A 60 2.31 10.99 1.80
C ALA A 60 2.89 12.24 1.14
N LEU A 61 2.18 13.37 1.20
CA LEU A 61 2.67 14.64 0.66
C LEU A 61 3.94 15.12 1.35
N LEU A 62 3.97 15.08 2.68
CA LEU A 62 5.17 15.45 3.46
C LEU A 62 6.34 14.52 3.15
N ALA A 63 6.10 13.21 3.07
CA ALA A 63 7.14 12.23 2.75
C ALA A 63 7.69 12.43 1.32
N ILE A 64 6.84 12.78 0.33
CA ILE A 64 7.29 13.10 -1.03
C ILE A 64 8.18 14.35 -1.03
N LEU A 65 7.80 15.40 -0.30
CA LEU A 65 8.56 16.65 -0.22
C LEU A 65 9.90 16.48 0.49
N ILE A 66 9.93 15.67 1.55
CA ILE A 66 11.12 15.45 2.38
C ILE A 66 12.07 14.40 1.75
N SER A 67 11.54 13.45 0.97
CA SER A 67 12.31 12.32 0.45
C SER A 67 13.57 12.70 -0.34
N PRO A 68 13.59 13.72 -1.23
CA PRO A 68 14.84 14.11 -1.91
C PRO A 68 15.90 14.58 -0.93
N PHE A 69 15.54 15.48 -0.03
CA PHE A 69 16.46 16.01 0.98
C PHE A 69 17.01 14.90 1.89
N PHE A 70 16.13 14.02 2.36
CA PHE A 70 16.50 12.91 3.23
C PHE A 70 17.44 11.92 2.53
N ILE A 71 17.15 11.56 1.28
CA ILE A 71 18.01 10.63 0.53
C ILE A 71 19.35 11.27 0.17
N ASP A 72 19.38 12.52 -0.29
CA ASP A 72 20.62 13.18 -0.68
C ASP A 72 21.56 13.42 0.51
N GLU A 73 21.02 13.68 1.70
CA GLU A 73 21.81 13.91 2.92
C GLU A 73 22.33 12.60 3.53
N PHE A 74 21.44 11.60 3.71
CA PHE A 74 21.78 10.37 4.44
C PHE A 74 22.20 9.20 3.54
N PHE A 75 21.77 9.19 2.29
CA PHE A 75 21.97 8.09 1.35
C PHE A 75 22.33 8.57 -0.08
N PRO A 76 23.34 9.41 -0.28
CA PRO A 76 23.61 10.06 -1.57
C PRO A 76 23.83 9.08 -2.72
N LYS A 77 24.34 7.87 -2.45
CA LYS A 77 24.49 6.81 -3.46
C LYS A 77 23.17 6.26 -4.03
N TYR A 78 22.05 6.57 -3.38
CA TYR A 78 20.71 6.07 -3.73
C TYR A 78 19.82 7.17 -4.33
N SER A 79 20.36 8.37 -4.60
CA SER A 79 19.60 9.52 -5.13
C SER A 79 18.89 9.22 -6.45
N SER A 80 19.44 8.33 -7.29
CA SER A 80 18.78 7.88 -8.53
C SER A 80 17.46 7.11 -8.28
N GLY A 81 17.22 6.64 -7.06
CA GLY A 81 16.00 5.95 -6.64
C GLY A 81 14.87 6.89 -6.17
N ILE A 82 15.10 8.19 -6.03
CA ILE A 82 14.10 9.14 -5.51
C ILE A 82 12.78 9.11 -6.30
N PRO A 83 12.74 9.14 -7.65
CA PRO A 83 11.48 9.07 -8.38
C PRO A 83 10.70 7.77 -8.12
N SER A 84 11.42 6.65 -8.00
CA SER A 84 10.85 5.35 -7.65
C SER A 84 10.27 5.34 -6.22
N LEU A 85 10.98 5.96 -5.26
CA LEU A 85 10.51 6.11 -3.89
C LEU A 85 9.25 6.96 -3.80
N GLN A 86 9.19 8.08 -4.51
CA GLN A 86 8.01 8.97 -4.51
C GLN A 86 6.76 8.25 -5.03
N ILE A 87 6.89 7.40 -6.05
CA ILE A 87 5.80 6.55 -6.54
C ILE A 87 5.33 5.57 -5.46
N LEU A 88 6.28 4.94 -4.74
CA LEU A 88 5.95 4.02 -3.65
C LEU A 88 5.26 4.72 -2.48
N ILE A 89 5.67 5.94 -2.13
CA ILE A 89 5.04 6.72 -1.07
C ILE A 89 3.55 6.97 -1.35
N ILE A 90 3.16 7.18 -2.61
CA ILE A 90 1.74 7.34 -2.99
C ILE A 90 0.92 6.09 -2.61
N ALA A 91 1.53 4.91 -2.57
CA ALA A 91 0.86 3.67 -2.21
C ALA A 91 0.33 3.64 -0.77
N ILE A 92 0.82 4.52 0.12
CA ILE A 92 0.33 4.64 1.51
C ILE A 92 -1.16 4.96 1.54
N ILE A 93 -1.65 5.76 0.60
CA ILE A 93 -3.06 6.17 0.56
C ILE A 93 -3.98 4.96 0.34
N PRO A 94 -3.83 4.16 -0.74
CA PRO A 94 -4.65 2.96 -0.91
C PRO A 94 -4.34 1.88 0.14
N LEU A 95 -3.13 1.80 0.70
CA LEU A 95 -2.82 0.91 1.82
C LEU A 95 -3.65 1.24 3.06
N THR A 96 -3.72 2.51 3.44
CA THR A 96 -4.54 2.97 4.57
C THR A 96 -6.02 2.67 4.33
N MET A 97 -6.52 2.91 3.12
CA MET A 97 -7.89 2.58 2.75
C MET A 97 -8.17 1.07 2.83
N SER A 98 -7.22 0.25 2.37
CA SER A 98 -7.33 -1.22 2.47
C SER A 98 -7.33 -1.69 3.92
N SER A 99 -6.56 -1.06 4.82
CA SER A 99 -6.52 -1.38 6.24
C SER A 99 -7.88 -1.14 6.92
N ILE A 100 -8.54 -0.01 6.62
CA ILE A 100 -9.88 0.29 7.11
C ILE A 100 -10.91 -0.75 6.61
N LEU A 101 -10.87 -1.09 5.31
CA LEU A 101 -11.79 -2.07 4.72
C LEU A 101 -11.56 -3.47 5.27
N ASN A 102 -10.29 -3.87 5.45
CA ASN A 102 -9.93 -5.14 6.06
C ASN A 102 -10.47 -5.25 7.49
N ALA A 103 -10.26 -4.23 8.33
CA ALA A 103 -10.78 -4.22 9.69
C ALA A 103 -12.31 -4.42 9.71
N LYS A 104 -13.04 -3.71 8.83
CA LYS A 104 -14.50 -3.84 8.71
C LYS A 104 -14.97 -5.19 8.19
N LEU A 105 -14.22 -5.84 7.32
CA LEU A 105 -14.55 -7.16 6.80
C LEU A 105 -14.18 -8.27 7.78
N GLN A 106 -13.02 -8.16 8.44
CA GLN A 106 -12.55 -9.14 9.44
C GLN A 106 -13.42 -9.15 10.70
N SER A 107 -13.90 -7.97 11.15
CA SER A 107 -14.83 -7.90 12.29
C SER A 107 -16.15 -8.65 12.05
N LYS A 108 -16.47 -8.95 10.79
CA LYS A 108 -17.65 -9.75 10.38
C LYS A 108 -17.33 -11.22 10.11
N GLU A 109 -16.17 -11.72 10.54
CA GLU A 109 -15.69 -13.10 10.31
C GLU A 109 -15.71 -13.51 8.83
N SER A 110 -15.45 -12.56 7.93
CA SER A 110 -15.51 -12.79 6.50
C SER A 110 -14.26 -13.50 5.98
N THR A 111 -14.36 -14.79 5.67
CA THR A 111 -13.31 -15.55 4.96
C THR A 111 -13.01 -15.00 3.56
N ILE A 112 -13.91 -14.15 3.05
CA ILE A 112 -13.83 -13.55 1.70
C ILE A 112 -12.62 -12.61 1.57
N VAL A 113 -12.07 -12.09 2.68
CA VAL A 113 -10.86 -11.24 2.68
C VAL A 113 -9.67 -11.95 2.03
N GLY A 114 -9.58 -13.30 2.17
CA GLY A 114 -8.53 -14.09 1.53
C GLY A 114 -8.49 -13.97 0.00
N TYR A 115 -9.65 -13.82 -0.65
CA TYR A 115 -9.71 -13.67 -2.12
C TYR A 115 -9.05 -12.37 -2.60
N SER A 116 -9.16 -11.29 -1.85
CA SER A 116 -8.51 -10.04 -2.21
C SER A 116 -6.97 -10.12 -2.12
N ALA A 117 -6.45 -10.92 -1.19
CA ALA A 117 -5.01 -11.19 -1.10
C ALA A 117 -4.50 -11.94 -2.34
N ILE A 118 -5.29 -12.87 -2.90
CA ILE A 118 -4.97 -13.56 -4.17
C ILE A 118 -4.89 -12.55 -5.32
N VAL A 119 -5.78 -11.57 -5.38
CA VAL A 119 -5.75 -10.50 -6.38
C VAL A 119 -4.43 -9.69 -6.27
N ARG A 120 -4.00 -9.35 -5.05
CA ARG A 120 -2.73 -8.64 -4.82
C ARG A 120 -1.53 -9.45 -5.31
N ILE A 121 -1.43 -10.71 -4.90
CA ILE A 121 -0.32 -11.59 -5.28
C ILE A 121 -0.33 -11.85 -6.79
N GLY A 122 -1.47 -12.18 -7.36
CA GLY A 122 -1.61 -12.45 -8.79
C GLY A 122 -1.26 -11.22 -9.64
N SER A 123 -1.73 -10.02 -9.26
CA SER A 123 -1.36 -8.79 -9.95
C SER A 123 0.14 -8.48 -9.85
N MET A 124 0.78 -8.70 -8.68
CA MET A 124 2.23 -8.53 -8.53
C MET A 124 3.02 -9.48 -9.43
N LEU A 125 2.62 -10.76 -9.51
CA LEU A 125 3.29 -11.75 -10.36
C LEU A 125 3.27 -11.39 -11.85
N VAL A 126 2.23 -10.70 -12.31
CA VAL A 126 2.11 -10.24 -13.69
C VAL A 126 2.77 -8.87 -13.91
N LEU A 127 2.49 -7.90 -13.03
CA LEU A 127 2.94 -6.52 -13.22
C LEU A 127 4.45 -6.34 -13.00
N ILE A 128 5.07 -7.09 -12.08
CA ILE A 128 6.51 -6.99 -11.82
C ILE A 128 7.34 -7.33 -13.08
N PRO A 129 7.17 -8.50 -13.74
CA PRO A 129 7.95 -8.79 -14.92
C PRO A 129 7.61 -7.88 -16.11
N VAL A 130 6.36 -7.48 -16.28
CA VAL A 130 5.95 -6.61 -17.40
C VAL A 130 6.48 -5.19 -17.22
N LEU A 131 6.10 -4.51 -16.13
CA LEU A 131 6.51 -3.12 -15.92
C LEU A 131 7.98 -2.99 -15.52
N GLY A 132 8.50 -3.93 -14.72
CA GLY A 132 9.90 -3.95 -14.34
C GLY A 132 10.81 -4.18 -15.55
N GLY A 133 10.40 -5.02 -16.49
CA GLY A 133 11.12 -5.26 -17.75
C GLY A 133 11.14 -4.04 -18.68
N MET A 134 10.04 -3.26 -18.70
CA MET A 134 9.93 -2.08 -19.58
C MET A 134 10.56 -0.82 -18.96
N PHE A 135 10.36 -0.57 -17.67
CA PHE A 135 10.70 0.69 -17.00
C PHE A 135 11.67 0.51 -15.82
N HIS A 136 12.29 -0.65 -15.71
CA HIS A 136 13.28 -0.95 -14.65
C HIS A 136 12.79 -0.59 -13.24
N LEU A 137 13.54 0.24 -12.52
CA LEU A 137 13.26 0.63 -11.14
C LEU A 137 11.89 1.32 -10.97
N ILE A 138 11.60 2.26 -11.86
CA ILE A 138 10.32 3.00 -11.86
C ILE A 138 9.16 2.05 -12.15
N GLY A 139 9.35 1.10 -13.09
CA GLY A 139 8.34 0.09 -13.43
C GLY A 139 7.98 -0.82 -12.25
N LEU A 140 8.96 -1.20 -11.43
CA LEU A 140 8.70 -1.98 -10.21
C LEU A 140 7.86 -1.20 -9.21
N SER A 141 8.12 0.09 -9.04
CA SER A 141 7.34 0.93 -8.13
C SER A 141 5.89 1.10 -8.60
N PHE A 142 5.69 1.27 -9.91
CA PHE A 142 4.35 1.25 -10.50
C PHE A 142 3.66 -0.10 -10.34
N ALA A 143 4.37 -1.22 -10.51
CA ALA A 143 3.81 -2.55 -10.31
C ALA A 143 3.28 -2.74 -8.89
N VAL A 144 4.05 -2.30 -7.88
CA VAL A 144 3.63 -2.33 -6.47
C VAL A 144 2.41 -1.42 -6.25
N LEU A 145 2.47 -0.17 -6.69
CA LEU A 145 1.37 0.79 -6.54
C LEU A 145 0.07 0.26 -7.17
N LEU A 146 0.13 -0.21 -8.42
CA LEU A 146 -1.04 -0.74 -9.13
C LEU A 146 -1.59 -1.99 -8.46
N SER A 147 -0.73 -2.90 -7.98
CA SER A 147 -1.19 -4.10 -7.26
C SER A 147 -1.95 -3.75 -5.97
N ILE A 148 -1.50 -2.71 -5.25
CA ILE A 148 -2.17 -2.22 -4.04
C ILE A 148 -3.51 -1.55 -4.40
N ILE A 149 -3.57 -0.79 -5.48
CA ILE A 149 -4.82 -0.19 -5.98
C ILE A 149 -5.83 -1.29 -6.35
N LEU A 150 -5.42 -2.31 -7.10
CA LEU A 150 -6.27 -3.45 -7.47
C LEU A 150 -6.77 -4.22 -6.24
N TYR A 151 -5.88 -4.43 -5.27
CA TYR A 151 -6.23 -5.02 -3.98
C TYR A 151 -7.30 -4.20 -3.25
N THR A 152 -7.09 -2.90 -3.12
CA THR A 152 -8.04 -1.99 -2.45
C THR A 152 -9.38 -1.95 -3.18
N ALA A 153 -9.37 -1.91 -4.52
CA ALA A 153 -10.57 -1.97 -5.35
C ALA A 153 -11.34 -3.28 -5.13
N SER A 154 -10.66 -4.42 -5.07
CA SER A 154 -11.28 -5.72 -4.79
C SER A 154 -11.95 -5.76 -3.42
N LEU A 155 -11.31 -5.18 -2.38
CA LEU A 155 -11.91 -5.05 -1.05
C LEU A 155 -13.14 -4.15 -1.05
N CYS A 156 -13.12 -3.04 -1.79
CA CYS A 156 -14.30 -2.16 -1.94
C CYS A 156 -15.50 -2.90 -2.55
N LEU A 157 -15.26 -3.70 -3.60
CA LEU A 157 -16.31 -4.50 -4.25
C LEU A 157 -16.89 -5.54 -3.30
N ILE A 158 -16.05 -6.25 -2.57
CA ILE A 158 -16.46 -7.24 -1.57
C ILE A 158 -17.27 -6.57 -0.45
N TYR A 159 -16.82 -5.44 0.07
CA TYR A 159 -17.52 -4.71 1.11
C TYR A 159 -18.92 -4.26 0.68
N LYS A 160 -19.03 -3.72 -0.55
CA LYS A 160 -20.32 -3.31 -1.13
C LYS A 160 -21.28 -4.50 -1.29
N LYS A 161 -20.78 -5.65 -1.75
CA LYS A 161 -21.58 -6.87 -1.90
C LYS A 161 -22.05 -7.40 -0.55
N SER A 162 -21.16 -7.46 0.45
CA SER A 162 -21.50 -7.90 1.82
C SER A 162 -22.54 -6.97 2.47
N SER A 163 -22.42 -5.66 2.28
CA SER A 163 -23.39 -4.69 2.82
C SER A 163 -24.79 -4.83 2.21
N ASN A 164 -24.90 -5.24 0.96
CA ASN A 164 -26.19 -5.44 0.29
C ASN A 164 -26.90 -6.74 0.71
N ILE A 165 -26.14 -7.76 1.12
CA ILE A 165 -26.71 -9.05 1.60
C ILE A 165 -27.33 -8.88 2.99
N ILE A 166 -26.74 -8.04 3.84
CA ILE A 166 -27.22 -7.82 5.23
C ILE A 166 -28.46 -6.90 5.28
N LYS A 167 -28.74 -6.16 4.20
CA LYS A 167 -29.92 -5.29 4.11
C LYS A 167 -31.17 -6.01 3.57
N LYS A 168 -31.04 -7.25 3.12
CA LYS A 168 -32.15 -8.14 2.76
C LYS A 168 -32.45 -9.09 3.90
#